data_3dc6080a9c886a630d99c1b205a61241
#
_entry.id   3dc6080a9c886a630d99c1b205a61241
#
_cell.length_a   1.000
_cell.length_b   1.000
_cell.length_c   1.000
_cell.angle_alpha   90.00
_cell.angle_beta   90.00
_cell.angle_gamma   90.00
#
_symmetry.space_group_name_H-M   'P 1'
#
loop_
_entity.id
_entity.type
_entity.pdbx_description
1 polymer ?
#
loop_
_entity_poly.entity_id
_entity_poly.type
_entity_poly.pdbx_seq_one_letter_code
_entity_poly.pdbx_strand_id
1 'polypeptide(L)'
;DASYQLDIFGQNRNQYFSAEDALRASRYAQQTVALTVESNTARAYINVLALRERIKIARDNVEAVNRVLVIVKAKVENGVSSNLDLAQEQAQVAAQQAQIPGLVEQEREARYTLAVLLGRAPEGFDVTAETMAEIKPPPVQPGMPSELLLRRPDVAEAEASLASAHGNVDAARAAFFPSIGLSGSGGFASSALGSLFNGTTLFYSIGASVLQTIFDGGNLQGQYRVSKAQQLQLVATYRKTVLTAFQDVETSLGQVASLTQQEKLLTDEVNAASEAFRISEIQYREGVTDLLTVLTAQQTLFNAQDQLVQIKLARIQADVGLY
;
A
#
# COMPACT_ATOMS: atom_id res chain seq x y z
N ASP A 1 -20.28 -32.60 37.36
CA ASP A 1 -18.97 -33.18 37.00
C ASP A 1 -17.99 -32.04 36.73
N ALA A 2 -16.76 -32.19 37.23
CA ALA A 2 -15.64 -31.32 36.98
C ALA A 2 -14.45 -32.16 36.52
N SER A 3 -13.70 -31.70 35.53
CA SER A 3 -12.47 -32.36 35.08
C SER A 3 -11.38 -31.31 34.87
N TYR A 4 -10.17 -31.65 35.27
CA TYR A 4 -9.01 -30.79 35.10
C TYR A 4 -7.79 -31.61 34.70
N GLN A 5 -7.09 -31.21 33.64
CA GLN A 5 -5.85 -31.83 33.21
C GLN A 5 -4.67 -31.07 33.83
N LEU A 6 -3.86 -31.75 34.62
CA LEU A 6 -2.64 -31.19 35.17
C LEU A 6 -1.60 -31.03 34.07
N ASP A 7 -1.14 -29.80 33.85
CA ASP A 7 -0.17 -29.46 32.79
C ASP A 7 1.28 -29.52 33.32
N ILE A 8 1.71 -30.71 33.79
CA ILE A 8 3.04 -30.92 34.38
C ILE A 8 4.14 -30.78 33.32
N PHE A 9 3.87 -31.27 32.09
CA PHE A 9 4.83 -31.24 30.99
C PHE A 9 4.69 -30.04 30.06
N GLY A 10 3.75 -29.14 30.38
CA GLY A 10 3.61 -27.84 29.70
C GLY A 10 2.93 -27.90 28.33
N GLN A 11 2.19 -28.96 28.01
CA GLN A 11 1.46 -29.03 26.73
C GLN A 11 0.45 -27.90 26.56
N ASN A 12 -0.44 -27.71 27.54
CA ASN A 12 -1.46 -26.67 27.52
C ASN A 12 -0.85 -25.27 27.64
N ARG A 13 0.18 -25.12 28.51
CA ARG A 13 0.91 -23.88 28.68
C ARG A 13 1.59 -23.42 27.37
N ASN A 14 2.23 -24.35 26.66
CA ASN A 14 2.88 -24.03 25.39
C ASN A 14 1.85 -23.73 24.29
N GLN A 15 0.68 -24.39 24.29
CA GLN A 15 -0.45 -24.03 23.43
C GLN A 15 -0.98 -22.63 23.75
N TYR A 16 -1.09 -22.28 25.04
CA TYR A 16 -1.49 -20.93 25.47
C TYR A 16 -0.49 -19.87 24.96
N PHE A 17 0.80 -20.06 25.16
CA PHE A 17 1.83 -19.13 24.65
C PHE A 17 1.83 -19.05 23.12
N SER A 18 1.65 -20.18 22.44
CA SER A 18 1.49 -20.18 20.98
C SER A 18 0.29 -19.34 20.54
N ALA A 19 -0.86 -19.46 21.23
CA ALA A 19 -2.05 -18.65 20.93
C ALA A 19 -1.85 -17.18 21.26
N GLU A 20 -1.14 -16.85 22.34
CA GLU A 20 -0.79 -15.46 22.70
C GLU A 20 0.13 -14.84 21.64
N ASP A 21 1.13 -15.57 21.16
CA ASP A 21 2.01 -15.10 20.08
C ASP A 21 1.27 -14.97 18.74
N ALA A 22 0.32 -15.87 18.44
CA ALA A 22 -0.56 -15.75 17.29
C ALA A 22 -1.46 -14.50 17.38
N LEU A 23 -1.96 -14.16 18.58
CA LEU A 23 -2.69 -12.90 18.80
C LEU A 23 -1.78 -11.68 18.55
N ARG A 24 -0.52 -11.73 19.02
CA ARG A 24 0.45 -10.65 18.73
C ARG A 24 0.69 -10.51 17.24
N ALA A 25 0.88 -11.62 16.51
CA ALA A 25 1.01 -11.62 15.07
C ALA A 25 -0.20 -10.96 14.39
N SER A 26 -1.42 -11.31 14.78
CA SER A 26 -2.64 -10.70 14.26
C SER A 26 -2.73 -9.18 14.52
N ARG A 27 -2.24 -8.71 15.66
CA ARG A 27 -2.18 -7.26 15.96
C ARG A 27 -1.18 -6.53 15.06
N TYR A 28 -0.03 -7.14 14.79
CA TYR A 28 0.95 -6.58 13.87
C TYR A 28 0.44 -6.61 12.41
N ALA A 29 -0.25 -7.69 12.01
CA ALA A 29 -0.93 -7.76 10.72
C ALA A 29 -1.95 -6.61 10.55
N GLN A 30 -2.74 -6.31 11.60
CA GLN A 30 -3.64 -5.15 11.60
C GLN A 30 -2.90 -3.83 11.40
N GLN A 31 -1.74 -3.65 12.06
CA GLN A 31 -0.91 -2.45 11.89
C GLN A 31 -0.34 -2.35 10.47
N THR A 32 0.10 -3.46 9.89
CA THR A 32 0.57 -3.52 8.50
C THR A 32 -0.53 -3.09 7.53
N VAL A 33 -1.76 -3.59 7.73
CA VAL A 33 -2.93 -3.18 6.91
C VAL A 33 -3.23 -1.70 7.09
N ALA A 34 -3.22 -1.18 8.33
CA ALA A 34 -3.46 0.24 8.60
C ALA A 34 -2.44 1.12 7.88
N LEU A 35 -1.14 0.83 8.00
CA LEU A 35 -0.08 1.56 7.31
C LEU A 35 -0.23 1.50 5.78
N THR A 36 -0.62 0.34 5.24
CA THR A 36 -0.88 0.17 3.81
C THR A 36 -2.05 1.05 3.34
N VAL A 37 -3.15 1.11 4.11
CA VAL A 37 -4.31 1.95 3.78
C VAL A 37 -3.96 3.42 3.87
N GLU A 38 -3.21 3.84 4.89
CA GLU A 38 -2.73 5.22 5.05
C GLU A 38 -1.84 5.65 3.87
N SER A 39 -0.85 4.82 3.50
CA SER A 39 0.02 5.06 2.35
C SER A 39 -0.77 5.12 1.03
N ASN A 40 -1.70 4.18 0.80
CA ASN A 40 -2.54 4.20 -0.40
C ASN A 40 -3.45 5.43 -0.45
N THR A 41 -3.98 5.87 0.70
CA THR A 41 -4.80 7.08 0.80
C THR A 41 -3.99 8.33 0.46
N ALA A 42 -2.76 8.45 1.00
CA ALA A 42 -1.86 9.54 0.68
C ALA A 42 -1.52 9.56 -0.82
N ARG A 43 -1.17 8.41 -1.40
CA ARG A 43 -0.87 8.29 -2.83
C ARG A 43 -2.08 8.63 -3.71
N ALA A 44 -3.29 8.19 -3.34
CA ALA A 44 -4.51 8.51 -4.06
C ALA A 44 -4.82 10.01 -4.00
N TYR A 45 -4.63 10.65 -2.83
CA TYR A 45 -4.78 12.08 -2.67
C TYR A 45 -3.83 12.88 -3.57
N ILE A 46 -2.53 12.53 -3.55
CA ILE A 46 -1.52 13.17 -4.38
C ILE A 46 -1.83 13.00 -5.87
N ASN A 47 -2.34 11.83 -6.27
CA ASN A 47 -2.74 11.56 -7.65
C ASN A 47 -3.90 12.46 -8.11
N VAL A 48 -4.89 12.73 -7.26
CA VAL A 48 -5.96 13.71 -7.58
C VAL A 48 -5.37 15.08 -7.85
N LEU A 49 -4.44 15.56 -7.02
CA LEU A 49 -3.81 16.87 -7.19
C LEU A 49 -2.95 16.94 -8.47
N ALA A 50 -2.23 15.87 -8.78
CA ALA A 50 -1.45 15.77 -10.01
C ALA A 50 -2.35 15.84 -11.26
N LEU A 51 -3.50 15.19 -11.25
CA LEU A 51 -4.47 15.24 -12.36
C LEU A 51 -5.09 16.63 -12.50
N ARG A 52 -5.38 17.32 -11.40
CA ARG A 52 -5.84 18.72 -11.44
C ARG A 52 -4.78 19.65 -12.05
N GLU A 53 -3.52 19.47 -11.67
CA GLU A 53 -2.41 20.24 -12.25
C GLU A 53 -2.26 19.96 -13.76
N ARG A 54 -2.36 18.69 -14.18
CA ARG A 54 -2.36 18.31 -15.61
C ARG A 54 -3.54 18.91 -16.38
N ILE A 55 -4.75 18.92 -15.81
CA ILE A 55 -5.93 19.56 -16.43
C ILE A 55 -5.70 21.05 -16.60
N LYS A 56 -5.13 21.72 -15.60
CA LYS A 56 -4.80 23.14 -15.69
C LYS A 56 -3.80 23.39 -16.81
N ILE A 57 -2.70 22.66 -16.86
CA ILE A 57 -1.69 22.75 -17.93
C ILE A 57 -2.31 22.51 -19.31
N ALA A 58 -3.16 21.47 -19.44
CA ALA A 58 -3.84 21.20 -20.71
C ALA A 58 -4.73 22.35 -21.16
N ARG A 59 -5.43 23.04 -20.24
CA ARG A 59 -6.22 24.24 -20.56
C ARG A 59 -5.33 25.42 -20.96
N ASP A 60 -4.24 25.67 -20.23
CA ASP A 60 -3.26 26.70 -20.55
C ASP A 60 -2.64 26.44 -21.94
N ASN A 61 -2.39 25.17 -22.29
CA ASN A 61 -1.90 24.78 -23.61
C ASN A 61 -2.94 25.02 -24.71
N VAL A 62 -4.22 24.76 -24.47
CA VAL A 62 -5.31 25.12 -25.42
C VAL A 62 -5.36 26.61 -25.65
N GLU A 63 -5.16 27.43 -24.63
CA GLU A 63 -5.08 28.88 -24.81
C GLU A 63 -3.85 29.29 -25.65
N ALA A 64 -2.71 28.64 -25.43
CA ALA A 64 -1.48 28.88 -26.17
C ALA A 64 -1.65 28.57 -27.67
N VAL A 65 -2.19 27.38 -28.01
CA VAL A 65 -2.42 27.02 -29.42
C VAL A 65 -3.49 27.92 -30.07
N ASN A 66 -4.52 28.37 -29.34
CA ASN A 66 -5.50 29.29 -29.86
C ASN A 66 -4.91 30.69 -30.18
N ARG A 67 -3.93 31.18 -29.40
CA ARG A 67 -3.21 32.42 -29.72
C ARG A 67 -2.48 32.31 -31.07
N VAL A 68 -1.80 31.17 -31.32
CA VAL A 68 -1.12 30.90 -32.58
C VAL A 68 -2.15 30.81 -33.75
N LEU A 69 -3.28 30.11 -33.52
CA LEU A 69 -4.34 30.00 -34.53
C LEU A 69 -4.86 31.36 -34.99
N VAL A 70 -5.00 32.34 -34.10
CA VAL A 70 -5.39 33.73 -34.47
C VAL A 70 -4.35 34.35 -35.39
N ILE A 71 -3.05 34.17 -35.12
CA ILE A 71 -1.98 34.69 -35.98
C ILE A 71 -2.01 34.02 -37.36
N VAL A 72 -2.15 32.68 -37.40
CA VAL A 72 -2.23 31.92 -38.65
C VAL A 72 -3.41 32.38 -39.51
N LYS A 73 -4.61 32.52 -38.91
CA LYS A 73 -5.80 33.02 -39.62
C LYS A 73 -5.55 34.39 -40.26
N ALA A 74 -5.03 35.34 -39.51
CA ALA A 74 -4.73 36.67 -40.01
C ALA A 74 -3.71 36.62 -41.17
N LYS A 75 -2.70 35.78 -41.10
CA LYS A 75 -1.71 35.59 -42.18
C LYS A 75 -2.32 34.98 -43.44
N VAL A 76 -3.23 34.00 -43.31
CA VAL A 76 -3.94 33.41 -44.45
C VAL A 76 -4.87 34.41 -45.11
N GLU A 77 -5.63 35.18 -44.34
CA GLU A 77 -6.50 36.24 -44.83
C GLU A 77 -5.73 37.33 -45.62
N ASN A 78 -4.49 37.62 -45.23
CA ASN A 78 -3.61 38.54 -45.92
C ASN A 78 -2.75 37.90 -47.01
N GLY A 79 -2.96 36.61 -47.33
CA GLY A 79 -2.23 35.90 -48.40
C GLY A 79 -0.76 35.60 -48.07
N VAL A 80 -0.34 35.67 -46.81
CA VAL A 80 1.05 35.48 -46.35
C VAL A 80 1.30 34.05 -45.90
N SER A 81 0.24 33.27 -45.55
CA SER A 81 0.31 31.89 -45.13
C SER A 81 -0.64 31.00 -45.94
N SER A 82 -0.46 29.70 -45.91
CA SER A 82 -1.24 28.75 -46.71
C SER A 82 -2.47 28.23 -45.96
N ASN A 83 -3.47 27.73 -46.70
CA ASN A 83 -4.58 26.96 -46.09
C ASN A 83 -4.11 25.68 -45.44
N LEU A 84 -2.95 25.15 -45.84
CA LEU A 84 -2.33 24.00 -45.17
C LEU A 84 -1.93 24.35 -43.73
N ASP A 85 -1.29 25.51 -43.52
CA ASP A 85 -0.89 26.01 -42.22
C ASP A 85 -2.10 26.18 -41.29
N LEU A 86 -3.19 26.74 -41.83
CA LEU A 86 -4.44 26.91 -41.10
C LEU A 86 -5.01 25.56 -40.69
N ALA A 87 -5.03 24.55 -41.58
CA ALA A 87 -5.55 23.21 -41.27
C ALA A 87 -4.67 22.50 -40.23
N GLN A 88 -3.35 22.65 -40.30
CA GLN A 88 -2.43 22.08 -39.31
C GLN A 88 -2.64 22.66 -37.93
N GLU A 89 -2.76 23.98 -37.80
CA GLU A 89 -2.99 24.62 -36.50
C GLU A 89 -4.39 24.31 -35.93
N GLN A 90 -5.42 24.23 -36.80
CA GLN A 90 -6.75 23.77 -36.38
C GLN A 90 -6.72 22.32 -35.85
N ALA A 91 -5.96 21.45 -36.49
CA ALA A 91 -5.76 20.08 -36.01
C ALA A 91 -5.05 20.04 -34.66
N GLN A 92 -4.06 20.91 -34.45
CA GLN A 92 -3.34 21.03 -33.17
C GLN A 92 -4.27 21.52 -32.03
N VAL A 93 -5.11 22.52 -32.31
CA VAL A 93 -6.13 22.97 -31.34
C VAL A 93 -7.07 21.84 -30.97
N ALA A 94 -7.59 21.10 -31.95
CA ALA A 94 -8.49 19.98 -31.71
C ALA A 94 -7.81 18.86 -30.93
N ALA A 95 -6.53 18.57 -31.21
CA ALA A 95 -5.75 17.57 -30.50
C ALA A 95 -5.56 17.93 -29.01
N GLN A 96 -5.23 19.18 -28.71
CA GLN A 96 -5.09 19.65 -27.32
C GLN A 96 -6.42 19.65 -26.57
N GLN A 97 -7.51 20.09 -27.22
CA GLN A 97 -8.84 20.06 -26.63
C GLN A 97 -9.31 18.62 -26.31
N ALA A 98 -8.99 17.65 -27.18
CA ALA A 98 -9.36 16.25 -27.02
C ALA A 98 -8.71 15.57 -25.80
N GLN A 99 -7.60 16.09 -25.28
CA GLN A 99 -6.95 15.55 -24.09
C GLN A 99 -7.71 15.87 -22.79
N ILE A 100 -8.38 17.02 -22.72
CA ILE A 100 -9.02 17.51 -21.50
C ILE A 100 -10.10 16.57 -20.97
N PRO A 101 -11.07 16.08 -21.77
CA PRO A 101 -12.11 15.17 -21.29
C PRO A 101 -11.55 13.90 -20.65
N GLY A 102 -10.49 13.34 -21.24
CA GLY A 102 -9.81 12.15 -20.68
C GLY A 102 -9.16 12.41 -19.34
N LEU A 103 -8.50 13.57 -19.16
CA LEU A 103 -7.90 13.95 -17.88
C LEU A 103 -8.95 14.24 -16.81
N VAL A 104 -10.07 14.86 -17.17
CA VAL A 104 -11.20 15.10 -16.26
C VAL A 104 -11.82 13.81 -15.78
N GLU A 105 -11.95 12.81 -16.67
CA GLU A 105 -12.44 11.48 -16.28
C GLU A 105 -11.48 10.79 -15.33
N GLN A 106 -10.17 10.80 -15.63
CA GLN A 106 -9.14 10.22 -14.73
C GLN A 106 -9.14 10.88 -13.34
N GLU A 107 -9.32 12.23 -13.28
CA GLU A 107 -9.44 12.93 -12.00
C GLU A 107 -10.68 12.46 -11.22
N ARG A 108 -11.81 12.31 -11.90
CA ARG A 108 -13.04 11.83 -11.29
C ARG A 108 -12.88 10.43 -10.71
N GLU A 109 -12.27 9.51 -11.47
CA GLU A 109 -12.00 8.14 -11.03
C GLU A 109 -11.02 8.11 -9.84
N ALA A 110 -9.96 8.92 -9.89
CA ALA A 110 -9.01 9.04 -8.79
C ALA A 110 -9.66 9.59 -7.51
N ARG A 111 -10.56 10.56 -7.63
CA ARG A 111 -11.33 11.12 -6.52
C ARG A 111 -12.31 10.10 -5.93
N TYR A 112 -12.95 9.27 -6.76
CA TYR A 112 -13.81 8.18 -6.29
C TYR A 112 -12.99 7.10 -5.55
N THR A 113 -11.81 6.77 -6.05
CA THR A 113 -10.89 5.85 -5.38
C THR A 113 -10.49 6.38 -4.00
N LEU A 114 -10.16 7.67 -3.92
CA LEU A 114 -9.84 8.33 -2.65
C LEU A 114 -11.02 8.30 -1.67
N ALA A 115 -12.25 8.57 -2.15
CA ALA A 115 -13.45 8.51 -1.32
C ALA A 115 -13.63 7.12 -0.68
N VAL A 116 -13.47 6.06 -1.46
CA VAL A 116 -13.58 4.67 -0.97
C VAL A 116 -12.49 4.36 0.08
N LEU A 117 -11.25 4.80 -0.13
CA LEU A 117 -10.16 4.63 0.84
C LEU A 117 -10.45 5.35 2.17
N LEU A 118 -11.16 6.47 2.10
CA LEU A 118 -11.63 7.24 3.28
C LEU A 118 -12.93 6.70 3.89
N GLY A 119 -13.51 5.63 3.34
CA GLY A 119 -14.78 5.08 3.79
C GLY A 119 -15.99 5.98 3.53
N ARG A 120 -15.90 6.86 2.51
CA ARG A 120 -16.96 7.80 2.12
C ARG A 120 -17.63 7.37 0.83
N ALA A 121 -18.90 7.75 0.66
CA ALA A 121 -19.58 7.58 -0.62
C ALA A 121 -18.90 8.47 -1.68
N PRO A 122 -18.66 7.96 -2.90
CA PRO A 122 -18.06 8.75 -3.98
C PRO A 122 -18.91 9.92 -4.44
N GLU A 123 -20.24 9.81 -4.32
CA GLU A 123 -21.18 10.85 -4.74
C GLU A 123 -21.01 12.11 -3.89
N GLY A 124 -20.75 13.25 -4.53
CA GLY A 124 -20.55 14.53 -3.86
C GLY A 124 -19.23 14.68 -3.11
N PHE A 125 -18.35 13.68 -3.15
CA PHE A 125 -17.03 13.79 -2.53
C PHE A 125 -16.12 14.69 -3.36
N ASP A 126 -15.46 15.64 -2.71
CA ASP A 126 -14.47 16.51 -3.33
C ASP A 126 -13.30 16.81 -2.39
N VAL A 127 -12.20 17.27 -2.97
CA VAL A 127 -10.96 17.65 -2.31
C VAL A 127 -10.75 19.16 -2.52
N THR A 128 -10.41 19.89 -1.47
CA THR A 128 -10.27 21.35 -1.51
C THR A 128 -8.96 21.82 -2.12
N ALA A 129 -7.88 21.04 -1.98
CA ALA A 129 -6.56 21.41 -2.53
C ALA A 129 -6.54 21.29 -4.07
N GLU A 130 -5.84 22.21 -4.73
CA GLU A 130 -5.78 22.32 -6.19
C GLU A 130 -4.44 21.89 -6.80
N THR A 131 -3.37 21.86 -6.00
CA THR A 131 -2.00 21.66 -6.52
C THR A 131 -1.14 20.83 -5.57
N MET A 132 -0.20 20.08 -6.15
CA MET A 132 0.82 19.36 -5.39
C MET A 132 1.82 20.27 -4.65
N ALA A 133 1.94 21.54 -5.02
CA ALA A 133 2.84 22.49 -4.35
C ALA A 133 2.50 22.74 -2.88
N GLU A 134 1.28 22.43 -2.46
CA GLU A 134 0.83 22.49 -1.06
C GLU A 134 1.40 21.34 -0.21
N ILE A 135 1.86 20.26 -0.84
CA ILE A 135 2.40 19.08 -0.18
C ILE A 135 3.88 19.30 0.12
N LYS A 136 4.22 19.31 1.39
CA LYS A 136 5.61 19.36 1.86
C LYS A 136 5.91 18.05 2.60
N PRO A 137 6.52 17.05 1.93
CA PRO A 137 6.94 15.84 2.61
C PRO A 137 7.89 16.19 3.76
N PRO A 138 7.76 15.57 4.93
CA PRO A 138 8.74 15.76 5.99
C PRO A 138 10.11 15.29 5.50
N PRO A 139 11.22 15.88 5.98
CA PRO A 139 12.55 15.46 5.56
C PRO A 139 12.82 14.04 6.08
N VAL A 140 13.15 13.12 5.19
CA VAL A 140 13.57 11.76 5.54
C VAL A 140 14.93 11.87 6.25
N GLN A 141 14.96 11.52 7.54
CA GLN A 141 16.21 11.37 8.26
C GLN A 141 16.71 9.93 8.07
N PRO A 142 17.90 9.73 7.49
CA PRO A 142 18.48 8.39 7.39
C PRO A 142 18.72 7.87 8.82
N GLY A 143 17.90 6.88 9.21
CA GLY A 143 18.09 6.10 10.44
C GLY A 143 19.08 4.95 10.20
N MET A 144 19.56 4.33 11.30
CA MET A 144 20.34 3.09 11.15
C MET A 144 19.44 1.98 10.59
N PRO A 145 19.92 1.14 9.66
CA PRO A 145 19.13 0.05 9.08
C PRO A 145 18.50 -0.88 10.13
N SER A 146 19.16 -1.07 11.28
CA SER A 146 18.65 -1.88 12.39
C SER A 146 17.44 -1.25 13.11
N GLU A 147 17.31 0.06 13.17
CA GLU A 147 16.15 0.73 13.78
C GLU A 147 14.89 0.58 12.93
N LEU A 148 15.06 0.51 11.61
CA LEU A 148 13.95 0.30 10.68
C LEU A 148 13.28 -1.05 10.89
N LEU A 149 14.06 -2.11 11.16
CA LEU A 149 13.51 -3.44 11.45
C LEU A 149 12.63 -3.46 12.71
N LEU A 150 12.97 -2.65 13.71
CA LEU A 150 12.19 -2.56 14.96
C LEU A 150 10.87 -1.79 14.79
N ARG A 151 10.77 -0.97 13.76
CA ARG A 151 9.58 -0.14 13.51
C ARG A 151 8.58 -0.77 12.54
N ARG A 152 9.01 -1.74 11.73
CA ARG A 152 8.17 -2.38 10.71
C ARG A 152 7.23 -3.43 11.33
N PRO A 153 5.92 -3.23 11.23
CA PRO A 153 4.96 -4.19 11.79
C PRO A 153 4.95 -5.53 11.07
N ASP A 154 5.28 -5.60 9.77
CA ASP A 154 5.38 -6.86 9.01
C ASP A 154 6.54 -7.75 9.48
N VAL A 155 7.66 -7.16 9.89
CA VAL A 155 8.79 -7.89 10.49
C VAL A 155 8.39 -8.41 11.87
N ALA A 156 7.75 -7.57 12.70
CA ALA A 156 7.24 -7.97 14.01
C ALA A 156 6.15 -9.06 13.94
N GLU A 157 5.29 -9.03 12.90
CA GLU A 157 4.32 -10.08 12.60
C GLU A 157 5.00 -11.41 12.31
N ALA A 158 6.02 -11.40 11.43
CA ALA A 158 6.76 -12.61 11.08
C ALA A 158 7.51 -13.20 12.28
N GLU A 159 8.07 -12.35 13.17
CA GLU A 159 8.71 -12.76 14.42
C GLU A 159 7.70 -13.41 15.38
N ALA A 160 6.54 -12.77 15.60
CA ALA A 160 5.50 -13.30 16.47
C ALA A 160 4.92 -14.63 15.93
N SER A 161 4.76 -14.75 14.61
CA SER A 161 4.34 -15.99 13.96
C SER A 161 5.36 -17.13 14.17
N LEU A 162 6.65 -16.81 14.10
CA LEU A 162 7.72 -17.76 14.40
C LEU A 162 7.71 -18.20 15.87
N ALA A 163 7.48 -17.27 16.81
CA ALA A 163 7.36 -17.55 18.23
C ALA A 163 6.16 -18.48 18.51
N SER A 164 5.01 -18.23 17.88
CA SER A 164 3.83 -19.09 17.95
C SER A 164 4.14 -20.52 17.48
N ALA A 165 4.84 -20.67 16.35
CA ALA A 165 5.23 -22.00 15.86
C ALA A 165 6.22 -22.70 16.79
N HIS A 166 7.09 -21.97 17.49
CA HIS A 166 7.97 -22.53 18.50
C HIS A 166 7.16 -23.15 19.67
N GLY A 167 6.17 -22.42 20.17
CA GLY A 167 5.23 -22.93 21.18
C GLY A 167 4.49 -24.18 20.71
N ASN A 168 4.09 -24.27 19.43
CA ASN A 168 3.46 -25.47 18.87
C ASN A 168 4.40 -26.66 18.80
N VAL A 169 5.68 -26.44 18.50
CA VAL A 169 6.70 -27.54 18.56
C VAL A 169 6.88 -28.07 19.97
N ASP A 170 6.95 -27.18 20.97
CA ASP A 170 7.10 -27.57 22.37
C ASP A 170 5.83 -28.25 22.90
N ALA A 171 4.63 -27.82 22.50
CA ALA A 171 3.38 -28.51 22.80
C ALA A 171 3.34 -29.91 22.18
N ALA A 172 3.74 -30.07 20.92
CA ALA A 172 3.82 -31.35 20.25
C ALA A 172 4.87 -32.29 20.89
N ARG A 173 5.98 -31.72 21.40
CA ARG A 173 6.96 -32.47 22.18
C ARG A 173 6.41 -32.89 23.53
N ALA A 174 5.66 -32.02 24.22
CA ALA A 174 5.03 -32.33 25.49
C ALA A 174 3.98 -33.45 25.40
N ALA A 175 3.35 -33.64 24.24
CA ALA A 175 2.37 -34.71 23.98
C ALA A 175 2.97 -36.11 24.01
N PHE A 176 4.29 -36.28 23.99
CA PHE A 176 4.95 -37.57 24.21
C PHE A 176 4.97 -38.03 25.69
N PHE A 177 4.68 -37.15 26.63
CA PHE A 177 4.68 -37.42 28.04
C PHE A 177 3.29 -37.84 28.55
N PRO A 178 3.19 -38.52 29.72
CA PRO A 178 1.91 -38.90 30.29
C PRO A 178 1.00 -37.70 30.57
N SER A 179 -0.28 -37.81 30.24
CA SER A 179 -1.31 -36.85 30.69
C SER A 179 -1.88 -37.27 32.04
N ILE A 180 -2.06 -36.30 32.93
CA ILE A 180 -2.58 -36.52 34.27
C ILE A 180 -3.89 -35.76 34.40
N GLY A 181 -5.00 -36.50 34.54
CA GLY A 181 -6.34 -35.96 34.72
C GLY A 181 -6.83 -36.09 36.16
N LEU A 182 -7.46 -35.06 36.64
CA LEU A 182 -8.26 -35.06 37.86
C LEU A 182 -9.74 -34.98 37.48
N SER A 183 -10.59 -35.78 38.10
CA SER A 183 -12.02 -35.74 37.89
C SER A 183 -12.75 -35.67 39.24
N GLY A 184 -13.82 -34.93 39.27
CA GLY A 184 -14.73 -34.86 40.42
C GLY A 184 -16.17 -34.93 39.94
N SER A 185 -16.96 -35.74 40.57
CA SER A 185 -18.39 -35.76 40.32
C SER A 185 -19.16 -35.71 41.65
N GLY A 186 -20.27 -35.05 41.64
CA GLY A 186 -21.18 -34.97 42.81
C GLY A 186 -22.60 -34.75 42.34
N GLY A 187 -23.50 -35.33 43.06
CA GLY A 187 -24.91 -35.22 42.70
C GLY A 187 -25.82 -36.05 43.64
N PHE A 188 -27.07 -36.10 43.27
CA PHE A 188 -28.08 -36.90 43.95
C PHE A 188 -28.50 -38.03 43.00
N ALA A 189 -28.53 -39.27 43.51
CA ALA A 189 -28.97 -40.44 42.75
C ALA A 189 -30.02 -41.20 43.56
N SER A 190 -31.19 -41.40 42.99
CA SER A 190 -32.30 -42.11 43.62
C SER A 190 -33.09 -42.92 42.58
N SER A 191 -33.62 -44.08 42.99
CA SER A 191 -34.55 -44.86 42.16
C SER A 191 -35.96 -44.27 42.08
N ALA A 192 -36.31 -43.34 42.96
CA ALA A 192 -37.62 -42.64 42.98
C ALA A 192 -37.45 -41.15 43.06
N LEU A 193 -38.26 -40.41 42.30
CA LEU A 193 -38.19 -38.93 42.22
C LEU A 193 -38.47 -38.27 43.57
N GLY A 194 -39.38 -38.81 44.36
CA GLY A 194 -39.77 -38.26 45.66
C GLY A 194 -38.69 -38.36 46.75
N SER A 195 -37.64 -39.17 46.56
CA SER A 195 -36.52 -39.31 47.48
C SER A 195 -35.20 -38.73 46.93
N LEU A 196 -35.23 -38.06 45.76
CA LEU A 196 -34.03 -37.60 45.07
C LEU A 196 -33.19 -36.60 45.91
N PHE A 197 -33.82 -35.74 46.70
CA PHE A 197 -33.15 -34.72 47.50
C PHE A 197 -33.01 -35.06 48.96
N ASN A 198 -33.11 -36.35 49.32
CA ASN A 198 -32.84 -36.80 50.69
C ASN A 198 -31.34 -36.89 50.91
N GLY A 199 -30.85 -36.60 52.12
CA GLY A 199 -29.42 -36.58 52.42
C GLY A 199 -28.70 -37.89 52.18
N THR A 200 -29.39 -39.02 52.15
CA THR A 200 -28.87 -40.36 51.85
C THR A 200 -28.64 -40.66 50.37
N THR A 201 -29.10 -39.74 49.46
CA THR A 201 -28.98 -39.89 48.02
C THR A 201 -27.83 -39.05 47.44
N LEU A 202 -27.15 -38.25 48.25
CA LEU A 202 -25.98 -37.48 47.88
C LEU A 202 -24.78 -38.46 47.67
N PHE A 203 -24.16 -38.33 46.54
CA PHE A 203 -22.89 -38.98 46.25
C PHE A 203 -21.85 -37.97 45.79
N TYR A 204 -20.59 -38.27 46.05
CA TYR A 204 -19.44 -37.60 45.46
C TYR A 204 -18.34 -38.63 45.12
N SER A 205 -17.58 -38.32 44.05
CA SER A 205 -16.37 -39.09 43.74
C SER A 205 -15.27 -38.16 43.30
N ILE A 206 -14.06 -38.47 43.68
CA ILE A 206 -12.84 -37.79 43.23
C ILE A 206 -11.92 -38.88 42.67
N GLY A 207 -11.42 -38.66 41.45
CA GLY A 207 -10.53 -39.59 40.77
C GLY A 207 -9.29 -38.89 40.22
N ALA A 208 -8.19 -39.59 40.16
CA ALA A 208 -7.00 -39.20 39.43
C ALA A 208 -6.67 -40.28 38.40
N SER A 209 -6.33 -39.88 37.18
CA SER A 209 -5.97 -40.77 36.08
C SER A 209 -4.62 -40.37 35.46
N VAL A 210 -3.82 -41.35 35.09
CA VAL A 210 -2.58 -41.16 34.32
C VAL A 210 -2.71 -41.96 33.04
N LEU A 211 -2.59 -41.29 31.90
CA LEU A 211 -2.67 -41.93 30.58
C LEU A 211 -1.38 -41.66 29.80
N GLN A 212 -0.73 -42.76 29.38
CA GLN A 212 0.47 -42.71 28.54
C GLN A 212 0.21 -43.48 27.24
N THR A 213 0.38 -42.80 26.10
CA THR A 213 0.35 -43.45 24.80
C THR A 213 1.64 -44.25 24.58
N ILE A 214 1.55 -45.57 24.48
CA ILE A 214 2.70 -46.46 24.25
C ILE A 214 2.90 -46.71 22.74
N PHE A 215 1.79 -46.86 22.02
CA PHE A 215 1.83 -47.09 20.57
C PHE A 215 0.64 -46.41 19.91
N ASP A 216 0.91 -45.62 18.88
CA ASP A 216 -0.09 -44.84 18.14
C ASP A 216 0.09 -44.91 16.61
N GLY A 217 0.87 -45.89 16.14
CA GLY A 217 1.18 -46.03 14.69
C GLY A 217 2.04 -44.89 14.14
N GLY A 218 2.73 -44.12 15.02
CA GLY A 218 3.60 -43.03 14.64
C GLY A 218 2.89 -41.66 14.50
N ASN A 219 1.65 -41.53 15.00
CA ASN A 219 0.87 -40.30 14.92
C ASN A 219 1.55 -39.11 15.65
N LEU A 220 1.94 -39.28 16.92
CA LEU A 220 2.66 -38.26 17.70
C LEU A 220 3.98 -37.85 17.02
N GLN A 221 4.74 -38.83 16.51
CA GLN A 221 5.96 -38.56 15.76
C GLN A 221 5.68 -37.74 14.47
N GLY A 222 4.59 -38.08 13.77
CA GLY A 222 4.14 -37.34 12.57
C GLY A 222 3.78 -35.91 12.92
N GLN A 223 2.97 -35.67 13.95
CA GLN A 223 2.58 -34.36 14.43
C GLN A 223 3.78 -33.48 14.83
N TYR A 224 4.73 -34.06 15.58
CA TYR A 224 5.97 -33.36 15.94
C TYR A 224 6.79 -32.95 14.71
N ARG A 225 6.93 -33.85 13.70
CA ARG A 225 7.65 -33.57 12.47
C ARG A 225 6.95 -32.46 11.67
N VAL A 226 5.61 -32.45 11.60
CA VAL A 226 4.82 -31.39 10.95
C VAL A 226 5.08 -30.06 11.65
N SER A 227 4.93 -29.96 12.98
CA SER A 227 5.17 -28.75 13.73
C SER A 227 6.59 -28.20 13.52
N LYS A 228 7.60 -29.11 13.54
CA LYS A 228 8.99 -28.71 13.28
C LYS A 228 9.23 -28.24 11.87
N ALA A 229 8.61 -28.84 10.86
CA ALA A 229 8.70 -28.40 9.47
C ALA A 229 8.05 -27.03 9.28
N GLN A 230 6.90 -26.78 9.92
CA GLN A 230 6.23 -25.46 9.93
C GLN A 230 7.10 -24.38 10.59
N GLN A 231 7.75 -24.69 11.71
CA GLN A 231 8.71 -23.78 12.34
C GLN A 231 9.86 -23.41 11.38
N LEU A 232 10.46 -24.40 10.71
CA LEU A 232 11.54 -24.16 9.72
C LEU A 232 11.06 -23.31 8.54
N GLN A 233 9.83 -23.53 8.07
CA GLN A 233 9.21 -22.70 7.05
C GLN A 233 9.10 -21.24 7.51
N LEU A 234 8.66 -20.99 8.76
CA LEU A 234 8.52 -19.64 9.30
C LEU A 234 9.87 -18.98 9.57
N VAL A 235 10.93 -19.73 9.89
CA VAL A 235 12.32 -19.18 9.92
C VAL A 235 12.71 -18.64 8.55
N ALA A 236 12.42 -19.39 7.48
CA ALA A 236 12.71 -18.92 6.11
C ALA A 236 11.84 -17.71 5.72
N THR A 237 10.57 -17.69 6.11
CA THR A 237 9.66 -16.57 5.92
C THR A 237 10.16 -15.32 6.64
N TYR A 238 10.52 -15.43 7.93
CA TYR A 238 11.07 -14.30 8.69
C TYR A 238 12.33 -13.72 8.02
N ARG A 239 13.28 -14.59 7.63
CA ARG A 239 14.50 -14.14 6.90
C ARG A 239 14.14 -13.41 5.60
N LYS A 240 13.19 -13.95 4.84
CA LYS A 240 12.71 -13.31 3.61
C LYS A 240 12.12 -11.93 3.91
N THR A 241 11.24 -11.81 4.90
CA THR A 241 10.61 -10.52 5.29
C THR A 241 11.67 -9.49 5.66
N VAL A 242 12.68 -9.85 6.46
CA VAL A 242 13.79 -8.97 6.82
C VAL A 242 14.57 -8.50 5.59
N LEU A 243 14.92 -9.42 4.67
CA LEU A 243 15.66 -9.08 3.45
C LEU A 243 14.82 -8.19 2.53
N THR A 244 13.51 -8.46 2.40
CA THR A 244 12.60 -7.62 1.63
C THR A 244 12.49 -6.22 2.24
N ALA A 245 12.44 -6.11 3.59
CA ALA A 245 12.42 -4.82 4.28
C ALA A 245 13.67 -3.97 3.95
N PHE A 246 14.85 -4.56 3.91
CA PHE A 246 16.07 -3.87 3.46
C PHE A 246 16.00 -3.46 1.99
N GLN A 247 15.55 -4.37 1.12
CA GLN A 247 15.39 -4.09 -0.30
C GLN A 247 14.44 -2.92 -0.54
N ASP A 248 13.31 -2.86 0.16
CA ASP A 248 12.30 -1.79 0.03
C ASP A 248 12.93 -0.43 0.36
N VAL A 249 13.69 -0.34 1.45
CA VAL A 249 14.36 0.91 1.88
C VAL A 249 15.38 1.36 0.83
N GLU A 250 16.29 0.47 0.41
CA GLU A 250 17.33 0.80 -0.57
C GLU A 250 16.70 1.22 -1.91
N THR A 251 15.65 0.51 -2.34
CA THR A 251 14.92 0.83 -3.56
C THR A 251 14.26 2.20 -3.47
N SER A 252 13.57 2.49 -2.36
CA SER A 252 12.89 3.76 -2.16
C SER A 252 13.87 4.94 -2.08
N LEU A 253 15.00 4.79 -1.38
CA LEU A 253 16.04 5.81 -1.32
C LEU A 253 16.65 6.09 -2.70
N GLY A 254 16.94 5.02 -3.47
CA GLY A 254 17.42 5.14 -4.85
C GLY A 254 16.41 5.83 -5.77
N GLN A 255 15.12 5.51 -5.63
CA GLN A 255 14.05 6.15 -6.39
C GLN A 255 13.93 7.64 -6.06
N VAL A 256 13.91 8.03 -4.78
CA VAL A 256 13.82 9.44 -4.37
C VAL A 256 15.01 10.23 -4.92
N ALA A 257 16.23 9.71 -4.81
CA ALA A 257 17.43 10.37 -5.35
C ALA A 257 17.35 10.55 -6.87
N SER A 258 16.99 9.50 -7.62
CA SER A 258 16.85 9.53 -9.07
C SER A 258 15.74 10.48 -9.53
N LEU A 259 14.55 10.41 -8.91
CA LEU A 259 13.41 11.25 -9.27
C LEU A 259 13.65 12.73 -8.93
N THR A 260 14.37 13.02 -7.86
CA THR A 260 14.77 14.39 -7.52
C THR A 260 15.70 14.98 -8.59
N GLN A 261 16.65 14.19 -9.08
CA GLN A 261 17.52 14.62 -10.16
C GLN A 261 16.76 14.80 -11.49
N GLN A 262 15.85 13.88 -11.82
CA GLN A 262 15.00 13.97 -13.01
C GLN A 262 14.09 15.20 -12.96
N GLU A 263 13.46 15.50 -11.81
CA GLU A 263 12.60 16.68 -11.63
C GLU A 263 13.38 17.98 -11.90
N LYS A 264 14.62 18.06 -11.41
CA LYS A 264 15.48 19.23 -11.69
C LYS A 264 15.75 19.39 -13.17
N LEU A 265 16.18 18.33 -13.86
CA LEU A 265 16.49 18.38 -15.30
C LEU A 265 15.26 18.67 -16.15
N LEU A 266 14.09 18.10 -15.82
CA LEU A 266 12.84 18.39 -16.49
C LEU A 266 12.35 19.83 -16.22
N THR A 267 12.63 20.37 -15.05
CA THR A 267 12.33 21.79 -14.78
C THR A 267 13.17 22.70 -15.68
N ASP A 268 14.45 22.39 -15.85
CA ASP A 268 15.32 23.11 -16.77
C ASP A 268 14.85 22.96 -18.22
N GLU A 269 14.41 21.75 -18.63
CA GLU A 269 13.82 21.49 -19.96
C GLU A 269 12.54 22.30 -20.20
N VAL A 270 11.61 22.32 -19.24
CA VAL A 270 10.37 23.12 -19.36
C VAL A 270 10.69 24.60 -19.52
N ASN A 271 11.65 25.12 -18.76
CA ASN A 271 12.06 26.53 -18.87
C ASN A 271 12.65 26.85 -20.25
N ALA A 272 13.55 25.98 -20.75
CA ALA A 272 14.16 26.14 -22.07
C ALA A 272 13.13 25.98 -23.21
N ALA A 273 12.23 25.00 -23.12
CA ALA A 273 11.17 24.77 -24.10
C ALA A 273 10.14 25.90 -24.11
N SER A 274 9.81 26.46 -22.95
CA SER A 274 8.92 27.62 -22.84
C SER A 274 9.51 28.85 -23.53
N GLU A 275 10.79 29.10 -23.33
CA GLU A 275 11.48 30.23 -24.00
C GLU A 275 11.60 29.99 -25.51
N ALA A 276 11.91 28.73 -25.93
CA ALA A 276 11.95 28.38 -27.34
C ALA A 276 10.59 28.59 -28.04
N PHE A 277 9.49 28.17 -27.37
CA PHE A 277 8.14 28.38 -27.89
C PHE A 277 7.80 29.89 -27.98
N ARG A 278 8.09 30.64 -26.92
CA ARG A 278 7.86 32.08 -26.91
C ARG A 278 8.62 32.80 -28.04
N ILE A 279 9.87 32.46 -28.28
CA ILE A 279 10.68 33.04 -29.36
C ILE A 279 10.12 32.61 -30.71
N SER A 280 9.77 31.36 -30.92
CA SER A 280 9.25 30.84 -32.18
C SER A 280 7.91 31.53 -32.55
N GLU A 281 7.03 31.77 -31.55
CA GLU A 281 5.76 32.51 -31.77
C GLU A 281 6.00 33.94 -32.27
N ILE A 282 6.97 34.66 -31.66
CA ILE A 282 7.35 36.00 -32.07
C ILE A 282 7.94 35.98 -33.49
N GLN A 283 8.89 35.12 -33.76
CA GLN A 283 9.54 35.01 -35.08
C GLN A 283 8.54 34.61 -36.18
N TYR A 284 7.57 33.75 -35.88
CA TYR A 284 6.49 33.41 -36.81
C TYR A 284 5.61 34.60 -37.10
N ARG A 285 5.25 35.37 -36.07
CA ARG A 285 4.46 36.61 -36.24
C ARG A 285 5.16 37.58 -37.15
N GLU A 286 6.46 37.79 -36.97
CA GLU A 286 7.29 38.69 -37.78
C GLU A 286 7.67 38.09 -39.14
N GLY A 287 7.32 36.85 -39.45
CA GLY A 287 7.62 36.21 -40.73
C GLY A 287 9.06 35.71 -40.88
N VAL A 288 9.81 35.59 -39.78
CA VAL A 288 11.22 35.12 -39.77
C VAL A 288 11.30 33.59 -39.78
N THR A 289 10.32 32.87 -39.25
CA THR A 289 10.26 31.41 -39.22
C THR A 289 8.93 30.89 -39.78
N ASP A 290 8.88 29.57 -40.05
CA ASP A 290 7.68 28.87 -40.52
C ASP A 290 6.82 28.34 -39.36
N LEU A 291 5.58 27.90 -39.69
CA LEU A 291 4.66 27.34 -38.70
C LEU A 291 5.17 26.01 -38.12
N LEU A 292 5.88 25.18 -38.90
CA LEU A 292 6.39 23.92 -38.47
C LEU A 292 7.35 24.05 -37.25
N THR A 293 8.17 25.12 -37.27
CA THR A 293 9.04 25.47 -36.15
C THR A 293 8.23 25.79 -34.88
N VAL A 294 7.13 26.50 -34.98
CA VAL A 294 6.23 26.79 -33.85
C VAL A 294 5.57 25.52 -33.32
N LEU A 295 5.01 24.70 -34.22
CA LEU A 295 4.37 23.43 -33.87
C LEU A 295 5.35 22.48 -33.14
N THR A 296 6.60 22.44 -33.58
CA THR A 296 7.65 21.61 -32.94
C THR A 296 7.98 22.13 -31.54
N ALA A 297 8.14 23.43 -31.38
CA ALA A 297 8.38 24.04 -30.06
C ALA A 297 7.21 23.86 -29.10
N GLN A 298 5.95 24.00 -29.58
CA GLN A 298 4.75 23.69 -28.82
C GLN A 298 4.74 22.26 -28.31
N GLN A 299 4.96 21.27 -29.21
CA GLN A 299 4.93 19.85 -28.83
C GLN A 299 6.00 19.52 -27.81
N THR A 300 7.22 20.08 -27.96
CA THR A 300 8.31 19.91 -27.00
C THR A 300 7.91 20.45 -25.63
N LEU A 301 7.38 21.67 -25.56
CA LEU A 301 6.95 22.30 -24.30
C LEU A 301 5.84 21.49 -23.63
N PHE A 302 4.79 21.09 -24.36
CA PHE A 302 3.64 20.42 -23.80
C PHE A 302 4.00 19.03 -23.25
N ASN A 303 4.88 18.29 -23.96
CA ASN A 303 5.39 17.02 -23.50
C ASN A 303 6.24 17.18 -22.22
N ALA A 304 7.14 18.18 -22.20
CA ALA A 304 8.00 18.44 -21.05
C ALA A 304 7.18 18.85 -19.80
N GLN A 305 6.14 19.65 -19.97
CA GLN A 305 5.23 20.04 -18.87
C GLN A 305 4.49 18.84 -18.30
N ASP A 306 3.93 17.96 -19.14
CA ASP A 306 3.22 16.76 -18.69
C ASP A 306 4.16 15.79 -17.98
N GLN A 307 5.36 15.57 -18.51
CA GLN A 307 6.39 14.73 -17.89
C GLN A 307 6.85 15.30 -16.54
N LEU A 308 7.01 16.61 -16.40
CA LEU A 308 7.40 17.24 -15.14
C LEU A 308 6.37 16.97 -14.05
N VAL A 309 5.07 17.08 -14.34
CA VAL A 309 4.00 16.77 -13.37
C VAL A 309 4.04 15.29 -12.97
N GLN A 310 4.25 14.38 -13.93
CA GLN A 310 4.34 12.95 -13.66
C GLN A 310 5.55 12.60 -12.79
N ILE A 311 6.71 13.20 -13.02
CA ILE A 311 7.91 12.99 -12.20
C ILE A 311 7.75 13.58 -10.80
N LYS A 312 7.14 14.76 -10.66
CA LYS A 312 6.78 15.32 -9.35
C LYS A 312 5.86 14.38 -8.57
N LEU A 313 4.81 13.85 -9.22
CA LEU A 313 3.92 12.86 -8.63
C LEU A 313 4.70 11.63 -8.16
N ALA A 314 5.53 11.05 -9.04
CA ALA A 314 6.32 9.86 -8.74
C ALA A 314 7.28 10.10 -7.56
N ARG A 315 7.94 11.28 -7.48
CA ARG A 315 8.83 11.64 -6.39
C ARG A 315 8.09 11.71 -5.05
N ILE A 316 6.98 12.43 -4.98
CA ILE A 316 6.21 12.55 -3.74
C ILE A 316 5.65 11.18 -3.31
N GLN A 317 5.23 10.33 -4.27
CA GLN A 317 4.80 8.96 -3.98
C GLN A 317 5.95 8.06 -3.49
N ALA A 318 7.18 8.27 -3.98
CA ALA A 318 8.37 7.58 -3.47
C ALA A 318 8.72 8.04 -2.05
N ASP A 319 8.58 9.34 -1.75
CA ASP A 319 8.72 9.87 -0.39
C ASP A 319 7.70 9.21 0.57
N VAL A 320 6.43 9.07 0.16
CA VAL A 320 5.40 8.35 0.95
C VAL A 320 5.76 6.87 1.15
N GLY A 321 6.47 6.25 0.21
CA GLY A 321 6.91 4.85 0.30
C GLY A 321 8.03 4.61 1.31
N LEU A 322 8.69 5.67 1.82
CA LEU A 322 9.73 5.59 2.85
C LEU A 322 9.17 5.60 4.28
N TYR A 323 7.91 5.98 4.47
CA TYR A 323 7.20 6.01 5.76
C TYR A 323 6.28 4.81 5.93
#